data_129ab89793fe907256498988af00bdba
#
_entry.id   129ab89793fe907256498988af00bdba
#
_cell.length_a   1.000
_cell.length_b   1.000
_cell.length_c   1.000
_cell.angle_alpha   90.00
_cell.angle_beta   90.00
_cell.angle_gamma   90.00
#
_symmetry.space_group_name_H-M   'P 1'
#
loop_
_entity.id
_entity.type
_entity.pdbx_description
1 polymer ?
#
loop_
_entity_poly.entity_id
_entity_poly.type
_entity_poly.pdbx_seq_one_letter_code
_entity_poly.pdbx_strand_id
1 'polypeptide(L)'
;MKLKQRTIYYQDELHDEFAGDHIKAKHIGQDYRYIRVRPLERMLHGFWYGIVAIPLARLYMKLHFSHKIINKEVLKQAGNSGFYLYGNHTHFLADALIPTLVNHPRETAVIVHPNNVSMPVLGRITPYLGALPLPDDRGAMKHFLEALTWHTDCGDCIMIYPEAHIWPFYTGIRPFPDTSFRYPVQQKLPVFCLTNTYQRRGKSHIPQIVTYLDGPFYPDAELPAKLQKTQ
;
A
#
# COMPACT_ATOMS: atom_id res chain seq x y z
N MET A 1 25.53 -12.77 -11.41
CA MET A 1 24.43 -13.09 -12.34
C MET A 1 24.12 -11.83 -13.12
N LYS A 2 24.33 -11.78 -14.45
CA LYS A 2 23.92 -10.64 -15.28
C LYS A 2 22.40 -10.65 -15.33
N LEU A 3 21.74 -9.65 -14.77
CA LEU A 3 20.32 -9.43 -14.99
C LEU A 3 20.12 -9.22 -16.49
N LYS A 4 19.46 -10.19 -17.14
CA LYS A 4 19.05 -10.01 -18.53
C LYS A 4 18.02 -8.88 -18.55
N GLN A 5 18.36 -7.79 -19.21
CA GLN A 5 17.42 -6.71 -19.47
C GLN A 5 16.29 -7.29 -20.33
N ARG A 6 15.08 -7.30 -19.79
CA ARG A 6 13.88 -7.79 -20.47
C ARG A 6 13.02 -6.58 -20.84
N THR A 7 12.75 -6.41 -22.10
CA THR A 7 11.75 -5.45 -22.57
C THR A 7 10.37 -6.11 -22.47
N ILE A 8 9.44 -5.44 -21.83
CA ILE A 8 8.04 -5.88 -21.69
C ILE A 8 7.21 -4.91 -22.54
N TYR A 9 6.40 -5.47 -23.45
CA TYR A 9 5.43 -4.74 -24.24
C TYR A 9 4.05 -4.92 -23.61
N TYR A 10 3.30 -3.83 -23.55
CA TYR A 10 1.91 -3.87 -23.05
C TYR A 10 0.95 -3.57 -24.21
N GLN A 11 -0.30 -4.00 -24.07
CA GLN A 11 -1.39 -3.74 -25.01
C GLN A 11 -2.51 -2.94 -24.33
N ASP A 12 -2.71 -3.15 -23.03
CA ASP A 12 -3.72 -2.49 -22.22
C ASP A 12 -3.11 -1.95 -20.93
N GLU A 13 -3.06 -0.61 -20.80
CA GLU A 13 -2.47 0.06 -19.63
C GLU A 13 -3.26 -0.19 -18.34
N LEU A 14 -4.53 -0.53 -18.43
CA LEU A 14 -5.39 -0.75 -17.26
C LEU A 14 -5.40 -2.20 -16.78
N HIS A 15 -5.26 -3.18 -17.70
CA HIS A 15 -5.54 -4.57 -17.37
C HIS A 15 -4.34 -5.51 -17.52
N ASP A 16 -3.26 -5.07 -18.20
CA ASP A 16 -2.08 -5.93 -18.33
C ASP A 16 -1.38 -6.14 -16.99
N GLU A 17 -1.14 -7.42 -16.65
CA GLU A 17 -0.48 -7.88 -15.42
C GLU A 17 0.87 -8.52 -15.74
N PHE A 18 1.96 -7.96 -15.20
CA PHE A 18 3.33 -8.46 -15.46
C PHE A 18 4.02 -9.08 -14.24
N ALA A 19 3.38 -9.00 -13.09
CA ALA A 19 3.88 -9.59 -11.85
C ALA A 19 2.89 -10.57 -11.23
N GLY A 20 1.99 -11.12 -12.05
CA GLY A 20 0.98 -12.08 -11.62
C GLY A 20 1.60 -13.30 -10.94
N ASP A 21 0.98 -13.74 -9.88
CA ASP A 21 1.28 -15.00 -9.21
C ASP A 21 0.25 -16.06 -9.62
N HIS A 22 0.63 -17.33 -9.50
CA HIS A 22 -0.27 -18.47 -9.76
C HIS A 22 -1.00 -18.92 -8.49
N ILE A 23 -1.10 -18.05 -7.48
CA ILE A 23 -1.73 -18.35 -6.21
C ILE A 23 -3.24 -18.30 -6.38
N LYS A 24 -3.91 -19.40 -6.03
CA LYS A 24 -5.37 -19.42 -5.97
C LYS A 24 -5.83 -18.60 -4.76
N ALA A 25 -6.47 -17.47 -5.02
CA ALA A 25 -7.02 -16.60 -3.99
C ALA A 25 -8.06 -17.36 -3.13
N LYS A 26 -8.01 -17.15 -1.83
CA LYS A 26 -9.09 -17.52 -0.92
C LYS A 26 -10.24 -16.56 -1.11
N HIS A 27 -11.44 -17.04 -0.98
CA HIS A 27 -12.61 -16.19 -0.91
C HIS A 27 -12.59 -15.35 0.37
N ILE A 28 -12.72 -14.04 0.22
CA ILE A 28 -12.80 -13.08 1.35
C ILE A 28 -14.26 -12.74 1.57
N GLY A 29 -14.94 -13.63 2.24
CA GLY A 29 -16.37 -13.52 2.57
C GLY A 29 -16.64 -12.85 3.92
N GLN A 30 -17.90 -12.86 4.31
CA GLN A 30 -18.40 -12.24 5.54
C GLN A 30 -17.68 -12.70 6.82
N ASP A 31 -17.17 -13.94 6.85
CA ASP A 31 -16.46 -14.49 8.01
C ASP A 31 -15.01 -14.00 8.14
N TYR A 32 -14.51 -13.24 7.16
CA TYR A 32 -13.14 -12.74 7.22
C TYR A 32 -13.00 -11.66 8.30
N ARG A 33 -12.05 -11.88 9.21
CA ARG A 33 -11.78 -10.96 10.32
C ARG A 33 -10.70 -9.97 9.94
N TYR A 34 -11.10 -8.74 9.64
CA TYR A 34 -10.18 -7.65 9.34
C TYR A 34 -9.53 -7.08 10.62
N ILE A 35 -10.33 -6.81 11.65
CA ILE A 35 -9.87 -6.19 12.90
C ILE A 35 -9.42 -7.28 13.87
N ARG A 36 -8.17 -7.22 14.32
CA ARG A 36 -7.51 -8.19 15.21
C ARG A 36 -7.07 -7.52 16.51
N VAL A 37 -7.93 -7.54 17.51
CA VAL A 37 -7.73 -6.81 18.78
C VAL A 37 -7.57 -7.73 20.00
N ARG A 38 -7.69 -9.04 19.84
CA ARG A 38 -7.49 -9.97 20.95
C ARG A 38 -6.05 -9.90 21.47
N PRO A 39 -5.79 -10.09 22.79
CA PRO A 39 -4.45 -9.92 23.34
C PRO A 39 -3.36 -10.70 22.61
N LEU A 40 -3.60 -11.95 22.25
CA LEU A 40 -2.66 -12.77 21.47
C LEU A 40 -2.44 -12.21 20.05
N GLU A 41 -3.49 -11.72 19.40
CA GLU A 41 -3.40 -11.15 18.06
C GLU A 41 -2.58 -9.85 18.07
N ARG A 42 -2.77 -9.01 19.09
CA ARG A 42 -1.97 -7.80 19.30
C ARG A 42 -0.50 -8.10 19.56
N MET A 43 -0.24 -9.13 20.35
CA MET A 43 1.12 -9.61 20.62
C MET A 43 1.78 -10.12 19.33
N LEU A 44 1.08 -10.92 18.52
CA LEU A 44 1.56 -11.42 17.23
C LEU A 44 1.79 -10.28 16.24
N HIS A 45 0.87 -9.29 16.20
CA HIS A 45 1.06 -8.09 15.38
C HIS A 45 2.31 -7.31 15.81
N GLY A 46 2.45 -6.98 17.10
CA GLY A 46 3.63 -6.28 17.62
C GLY A 46 4.93 -7.01 17.31
N PHE A 47 4.96 -8.33 17.41
CA PHE A 47 6.12 -9.15 17.08
C PHE A 47 6.41 -9.13 15.59
N TRP A 48 5.45 -9.49 14.73
CA TRP A 48 5.69 -9.60 13.30
C TRP A 48 5.91 -8.23 12.63
N TYR A 49 5.08 -7.23 12.97
CA TYR A 49 5.16 -5.90 12.40
C TYR A 49 6.35 -5.11 12.96
N GLY A 50 6.42 -4.96 14.31
CA GLY A 50 7.38 -4.09 14.96
C GLY A 50 8.79 -4.69 15.06
N ILE A 51 8.89 -5.95 15.53
CA ILE A 51 10.19 -6.58 15.84
C ILE A 51 10.81 -7.24 14.61
N VAL A 52 10.01 -7.82 13.71
CA VAL A 52 10.55 -8.57 12.55
C VAL A 52 10.50 -7.73 11.28
N ALA A 53 9.31 -7.28 10.84
CA ALA A 53 9.16 -6.71 9.52
C ALA A 53 9.84 -5.35 9.37
N ILE A 54 9.70 -4.42 10.32
CA ILE A 54 10.29 -3.08 10.21
C ILE A 54 11.82 -3.12 10.15
N PRO A 55 12.54 -3.81 11.05
CA PRO A 55 13.99 -3.88 10.96
C PRO A 55 14.50 -4.55 9.69
N LEU A 56 13.87 -5.66 9.27
CA LEU A 56 14.24 -6.35 8.04
C LEU A 56 13.94 -5.49 6.80
N ALA A 57 12.82 -4.81 6.76
CA ALA A 57 12.47 -3.89 5.68
C ALA A 57 13.48 -2.74 5.58
N ARG A 58 13.86 -2.12 6.71
CA ARG A 58 14.89 -1.06 6.74
C ARG A 58 16.21 -1.56 6.21
N LEU A 59 16.66 -2.72 6.69
CA LEU A 59 17.93 -3.31 6.29
C LEU A 59 17.93 -3.64 4.79
N TYR A 60 16.90 -4.33 4.32
CA TYR A 60 16.75 -4.70 2.91
C TYR A 60 16.68 -3.47 2.00
N MET A 61 15.83 -2.51 2.30
CA MET A 61 15.66 -1.30 1.48
C MET A 61 16.94 -0.45 1.47
N LYS A 62 17.65 -0.36 2.59
CA LYS A 62 18.92 0.37 2.68
C LYS A 62 20.03 -0.33 1.88
N LEU A 63 20.22 -1.61 2.08
CA LEU A 63 21.34 -2.34 1.47
C LEU A 63 21.09 -2.62 -0.02
N HIS A 64 19.88 -3.08 -0.37
CA HIS A 64 19.58 -3.50 -1.73
C HIS A 64 19.32 -2.30 -2.65
N PHE A 65 18.45 -1.38 -2.25
CA PHE A 65 18.03 -0.24 -3.07
C PHE A 65 18.65 1.11 -2.70
N SER A 66 19.46 1.20 -1.63
CA SER A 66 19.91 2.49 -1.09
C SER A 66 18.74 3.49 -0.95
N HIS A 67 17.62 3.00 -0.47
CA HIS A 67 16.34 3.72 -0.42
C HIS A 67 16.48 5.08 0.29
N LYS A 68 15.89 6.10 -0.30
CA LYS A 68 15.76 7.45 0.25
C LYS A 68 14.31 7.87 0.27
N ILE A 69 13.93 8.62 1.30
CA ILE A 69 12.60 9.22 1.44
C ILE A 69 12.80 10.73 1.42
N ILE A 70 12.07 11.41 0.58
CA ILE A 70 12.08 12.86 0.40
C ILE A 70 10.76 13.42 0.89
N ASN A 71 10.81 14.53 1.63
CA ASN A 71 9.65 15.27 2.12
C ASN A 71 8.78 14.47 3.11
N LYS A 72 9.40 13.56 3.91
CA LYS A 72 8.65 12.74 4.88
C LYS A 72 7.85 13.58 5.88
N GLU A 73 8.35 14.76 6.23
CA GLU A 73 7.74 15.69 7.19
C GLU A 73 6.35 16.15 6.79
N VAL A 74 6.00 16.09 5.52
CA VAL A 74 4.66 16.46 5.04
C VAL A 74 3.55 15.66 5.73
N LEU A 75 3.83 14.39 6.08
CA LEU A 75 2.86 13.52 6.76
C LEU A 75 2.50 14.01 8.16
N LYS A 76 3.31 14.86 8.78
CA LYS A 76 2.99 15.47 10.09
C LYS A 76 1.79 16.39 10.01
N GLN A 77 1.44 16.88 8.82
CA GLN A 77 0.27 17.73 8.62
C GLN A 77 -1.06 16.98 8.81
N ALA A 78 -1.06 15.66 8.81
CA ALA A 78 -2.21 14.87 9.23
C ALA A 78 -2.51 14.98 10.74
N GLY A 79 -1.60 15.53 11.54
CA GLY A 79 -1.76 15.59 12.99
C GLY A 79 -1.92 14.21 13.61
N ASN A 80 -2.93 14.03 14.44
CA ASN A 80 -3.27 12.74 15.06
C ASN A 80 -4.30 11.93 14.24
N SER A 81 -4.85 12.51 13.17
CA SER A 81 -5.84 11.85 12.34
C SER A 81 -5.21 10.73 11.50
N GLY A 82 -5.99 9.72 11.18
CA GLY A 82 -5.68 8.79 10.11
C GLY A 82 -5.65 9.50 8.76
N PHE A 83 -5.05 8.90 7.77
CA PHE A 83 -4.97 9.45 6.43
C PHE A 83 -4.83 8.36 5.37
N TYR A 84 -5.05 8.74 4.12
CA TYR A 84 -4.85 7.87 2.97
C TYR A 84 -3.56 8.21 2.25
N LEU A 85 -2.84 7.19 1.81
CA LEU A 85 -1.61 7.30 1.04
C LEU A 85 -1.79 6.57 -0.29
N TYR A 86 -1.66 7.27 -1.41
CA TYR A 86 -1.77 6.70 -2.74
C TYR A 86 -0.41 6.64 -3.40
N GLY A 87 -0.08 5.51 -4.04
CA GLY A 87 1.23 5.31 -4.65
C GLY A 87 1.19 4.61 -6.00
N ASN A 88 2.25 4.80 -6.79
CA ASN A 88 2.48 4.05 -8.01
C ASN A 88 2.93 2.61 -7.70
N HIS A 89 2.45 1.63 -8.48
CA HIS A 89 2.63 0.20 -8.19
C HIS A 89 3.66 -0.44 -9.12
N THR A 90 4.92 -0.40 -8.70
CA THR A 90 6.05 -0.67 -9.60
C THR A 90 7.07 -1.69 -9.09
N HIS A 91 6.87 -2.22 -7.87
CA HIS A 91 7.78 -3.23 -7.33
C HIS A 91 7.13 -4.11 -6.26
N PHE A 92 6.99 -5.35 -6.58
CA PHE A 92 6.25 -6.34 -5.78
C PHE A 92 6.64 -6.38 -4.27
N LEU A 93 7.93 -6.31 -3.92
CA LEU A 93 8.38 -6.35 -2.52
C LEU A 93 8.57 -4.95 -1.93
N ALA A 94 9.15 -4.01 -2.67
CA ALA A 94 9.38 -2.66 -2.16
C ALA A 94 8.08 -1.93 -1.85
N ASP A 95 7.05 -2.09 -2.69
CA ASP A 95 5.74 -1.48 -2.50
C ASP A 95 5.02 -2.04 -1.25
N ALA A 96 5.32 -3.29 -0.84
CA ALA A 96 4.84 -3.83 0.42
C ALA A 96 5.57 -3.25 1.65
N LEU A 97 6.83 -2.81 1.51
CA LEU A 97 7.69 -2.40 2.60
C LEU A 97 7.74 -0.87 2.79
N ILE A 98 7.78 -0.11 1.70
CA ILE A 98 7.99 1.34 1.71
C ILE A 98 6.93 2.08 2.52
N PRO A 99 5.61 1.82 2.39
CA PRO A 99 4.58 2.55 3.13
C PRO A 99 4.78 2.48 4.63
N THR A 100 5.10 1.30 5.15
CA THR A 100 5.41 1.09 6.57
C THR A 100 6.64 1.90 7.01
N LEU A 101 7.72 1.93 6.21
CA LEU A 101 8.94 2.68 6.53
C LEU A 101 8.72 4.19 6.48
N VAL A 102 7.90 4.65 5.55
CA VAL A 102 7.52 6.04 5.38
C VAL A 102 6.71 6.53 6.58
N ASN A 103 5.73 5.76 7.00
CA ASN A 103 4.80 6.17 8.05
C ASN A 103 5.29 5.92 9.48
N HIS A 104 6.26 5.01 9.67
CA HIS A 104 6.78 4.69 11.02
C HIS A 104 7.15 5.94 11.84
N PRO A 105 6.73 6.07 13.12
CA PRO A 105 6.25 5.00 14.02
C PRO A 105 4.77 4.65 13.95
N ARG A 106 3.94 5.38 13.19
CA ARG A 106 2.53 5.07 13.03
C ARG A 106 2.36 3.79 12.19
N GLU A 107 1.25 3.10 12.38
CA GLU A 107 0.95 1.89 11.65
C GLU A 107 0.43 2.20 10.24
N THR A 108 0.62 1.24 9.34
CA THR A 108 0.11 1.31 7.97
C THR A 108 -0.64 0.04 7.64
N ALA A 109 -1.90 0.20 7.27
CA ALA A 109 -2.69 -0.85 6.66
C ALA A 109 -2.64 -0.71 5.14
N VAL A 110 -2.41 -1.80 4.43
CA VAL A 110 -2.28 -1.81 2.97
C VAL A 110 -3.44 -2.57 2.36
N ILE A 111 -4.19 -1.94 1.46
CA ILE A 111 -5.21 -2.64 0.68
C ILE A 111 -4.51 -3.55 -0.33
N VAL A 112 -4.83 -4.84 -0.30
CA VAL A 112 -4.16 -5.87 -1.09
C VAL A 112 -5.15 -6.77 -1.84
N HIS A 113 -4.67 -7.38 -2.92
CA HIS A 113 -5.41 -8.46 -3.58
C HIS A 113 -5.50 -9.69 -2.65
N PRO A 114 -6.60 -10.49 -2.65
CA PRO A 114 -6.76 -11.69 -1.82
C PRO A 114 -5.61 -12.70 -1.92
N ASN A 115 -4.87 -12.75 -3.02
CA ASN A 115 -3.68 -13.61 -3.17
C ASN A 115 -2.65 -13.37 -2.07
N ASN A 116 -2.47 -12.13 -1.61
CA ASN A 116 -1.48 -11.77 -0.60
C ASN A 116 -1.73 -12.44 0.77
N VAL A 117 -3.00 -12.70 1.10
CA VAL A 117 -3.39 -13.43 2.32
C VAL A 117 -3.61 -14.93 2.07
N SER A 118 -3.42 -15.37 0.83
CA SER A 118 -3.60 -16.77 0.39
C SER A 118 -2.30 -17.52 0.19
N MET A 119 -1.17 -16.83 0.20
CA MET A 119 0.16 -17.42 0.06
C MET A 119 0.40 -18.51 1.12
N PRO A 120 0.99 -19.66 0.75
CA PRO A 120 1.40 -20.65 1.72
C PRO A 120 2.32 -20.02 2.79
N VAL A 121 2.09 -20.33 4.07
CA VAL A 121 2.83 -19.80 5.23
C VAL A 121 2.72 -18.27 5.38
N LEU A 122 3.23 -17.49 4.42
CA LEU A 122 3.27 -16.03 4.49
C LEU A 122 1.85 -15.42 4.56
N GLY A 123 0.87 -15.97 3.86
CA GLY A 123 -0.52 -15.50 3.92
C GLY A 123 -1.19 -15.61 5.31
N ARG A 124 -0.60 -16.38 6.24
CA ARG A 124 -1.03 -16.39 7.65
C ARG A 124 -0.44 -15.24 8.45
N ILE A 125 0.67 -14.67 7.99
CA ILE A 125 1.41 -13.61 8.69
C ILE A 125 1.01 -12.23 8.15
N THR A 126 0.73 -12.12 6.85
CA THR A 126 0.40 -10.84 6.19
C THR A 126 -0.73 -10.04 6.85
N PRO A 127 -1.80 -10.66 7.43
CA PRO A 127 -2.78 -9.90 8.19
C PRO A 127 -2.22 -9.24 9.47
N TYR A 128 -1.16 -9.81 10.05
CA TYR A 128 -0.43 -9.19 11.18
C TYR A 128 0.62 -8.16 10.72
N LEU A 129 0.82 -8.03 9.42
CA LEU A 129 1.65 -6.99 8.79
C LEU A 129 0.82 -5.82 8.23
N GLY A 130 -0.47 -5.76 8.56
CA GLY A 130 -1.37 -4.69 8.11
C GLY A 130 -2.03 -4.93 6.75
N ALA A 131 -2.02 -6.15 6.21
CA ALA A 131 -2.70 -6.44 4.95
C ALA A 131 -4.23 -6.47 5.13
N LEU A 132 -4.93 -5.65 4.34
CA LEU A 132 -6.38 -5.59 4.24
C LEU A 132 -6.81 -6.12 2.85
N PRO A 133 -7.18 -7.40 2.71
CA PRO A 133 -7.58 -7.94 1.43
C PRO A 133 -8.90 -7.35 0.96
N LEU A 134 -9.01 -7.10 -0.35
CA LEU A 134 -10.27 -6.68 -0.96
C LEU A 134 -11.35 -7.75 -0.74
N PRO A 135 -12.59 -7.35 -0.43
CA PRO A 135 -13.71 -8.26 -0.20
C PRO A 135 -14.28 -8.80 -1.51
N ASP A 136 -14.78 -10.05 -1.49
CA ASP A 136 -15.41 -10.69 -2.65
C ASP A 136 -16.94 -10.58 -2.63
N ASP A 137 -17.54 -10.22 -1.49
CA ASP A 137 -18.99 -10.09 -1.36
C ASP A 137 -19.43 -8.84 -0.57
N ARG A 138 -20.75 -8.55 -0.61
CA ARG A 138 -21.31 -7.37 0.06
C ARG A 138 -21.19 -7.42 1.58
N GLY A 139 -21.27 -8.60 2.19
CA GLY A 139 -21.13 -8.78 3.64
C GLY A 139 -19.71 -8.46 4.09
N ALA A 140 -18.72 -9.02 3.39
CA ALA A 140 -17.31 -8.72 3.62
C ALA A 140 -16.99 -7.24 3.34
N MET A 141 -17.63 -6.60 2.34
CA MET A 141 -17.45 -5.17 2.05
C MET A 141 -17.81 -4.29 3.26
N LYS A 142 -18.88 -4.63 3.99
CA LYS A 142 -19.24 -3.90 5.21
C LYS A 142 -18.12 -3.97 6.25
N HIS A 143 -17.62 -5.17 6.55
CA HIS A 143 -16.54 -5.37 7.51
C HIS A 143 -15.21 -4.74 7.06
N PHE A 144 -14.96 -4.73 5.76
CA PHE A 144 -13.80 -4.05 5.17
C PHE A 144 -13.88 -2.53 5.40
N LEU A 145 -15.03 -1.90 5.16
CA LEU A 145 -15.23 -0.47 5.39
C LEU A 145 -15.13 -0.12 6.89
N GLU A 146 -15.68 -0.97 7.77
CA GLU A 146 -15.51 -0.84 9.22
C GLU A 146 -14.03 -0.90 9.63
N ALA A 147 -13.25 -1.78 8.99
CA ALA A 147 -11.81 -1.87 9.25
C ALA A 147 -11.04 -0.62 8.77
N LEU A 148 -11.39 -0.06 7.62
CA LEU A 148 -10.79 1.21 7.17
C LEU A 148 -11.05 2.32 8.20
N THR A 149 -12.30 2.44 8.68
CA THR A 149 -12.67 3.43 9.69
C THR A 149 -11.92 3.18 11.00
N TRP A 150 -11.85 1.92 11.45
CA TRP A 150 -11.12 1.56 12.67
C TRP A 150 -9.64 1.96 12.60
N HIS A 151 -8.95 1.69 11.51
CA HIS A 151 -7.56 2.09 11.32
C HIS A 151 -7.39 3.61 11.32
N THR A 152 -8.25 4.31 10.58
CA THR A 152 -8.16 5.78 10.53
C THR A 152 -8.50 6.44 11.87
N ASP A 153 -9.42 5.89 12.65
CA ASP A 153 -9.73 6.35 14.01
C ASP A 153 -8.57 6.09 14.98
N CYS A 154 -7.81 5.01 14.77
CA CYS A 154 -6.55 4.77 15.49
C CYS A 154 -5.41 5.71 15.07
N GLY A 155 -5.61 6.52 14.04
CA GLY A 155 -4.58 7.42 13.51
C GLY A 155 -3.62 6.74 12.52
N ASP A 156 -3.96 5.56 12.00
CA ASP A 156 -3.15 4.81 11.05
C ASP A 156 -3.22 5.39 9.63
N CYS A 157 -2.27 4.96 8.80
CA CYS A 157 -2.27 5.21 7.37
C CYS A 157 -2.94 4.05 6.63
N ILE A 158 -3.82 4.37 5.68
CA ILE A 158 -4.33 3.40 4.68
C ILE A 158 -3.58 3.60 3.37
N MET A 159 -2.79 2.61 2.98
CA MET A 159 -2.07 2.62 1.69
C MET A 159 -2.88 1.97 0.59
N ILE A 160 -2.96 2.65 -0.55
CA ILE A 160 -3.67 2.19 -1.76
C ILE A 160 -2.78 2.36 -2.98
N TYR A 161 -2.75 1.34 -3.82
CA TYR A 161 -2.15 1.38 -5.14
C TYR A 161 -3.27 1.40 -6.18
N PRO A 162 -3.71 2.58 -6.68
CA PRO A 162 -4.89 2.67 -7.53
C PRO A 162 -4.70 2.04 -8.91
N GLU A 163 -3.45 1.86 -9.33
CA GLU A 163 -3.08 1.18 -10.57
C GLU A 163 -3.40 -0.33 -10.58
N ALA A 164 -3.70 -0.92 -9.42
CA ALA A 164 -4.04 -2.32 -9.15
C ALA A 164 -2.96 -3.34 -9.51
N HIS A 165 -2.41 -3.29 -10.73
CA HIS A 165 -1.42 -4.24 -11.25
C HIS A 165 0.01 -3.72 -11.10
N ILE A 166 0.97 -4.61 -10.81
CA ILE A 166 2.39 -4.23 -10.70
C ILE A 166 3.03 -4.25 -12.08
N TRP A 167 3.60 -3.10 -12.46
CA TRP A 167 4.47 -3.02 -13.63
C TRP A 167 5.93 -2.83 -13.18
N PRO A 168 6.73 -3.90 -13.19
CA PRO A 168 8.06 -3.87 -12.58
C PRO A 168 8.97 -2.79 -13.16
N PHE A 169 9.44 -1.88 -12.28
CA PHE A 169 10.34 -0.77 -12.60
C PHE A 169 9.79 0.23 -13.64
N TYR A 170 8.48 0.29 -13.81
CA TYR A 170 7.86 1.28 -14.67
C TYR A 170 8.08 2.69 -14.09
N THR A 171 8.42 3.64 -14.96
CA THR A 171 8.82 5.00 -14.55
C THR A 171 7.75 6.07 -14.81
N GLY A 172 6.63 5.68 -15.38
CA GLY A 172 5.43 6.52 -15.52
C GLY A 172 4.40 6.24 -14.45
N ILE A 173 3.30 7.00 -14.52
CA ILE A 173 2.06 6.74 -13.79
C ILE A 173 1.04 6.21 -14.80
N ARG A 174 0.45 5.06 -14.53
CA ARG A 174 -0.56 4.49 -15.41
C ARG A 174 -1.94 5.09 -15.15
N PRO A 175 -2.85 5.08 -16.12
CA PRO A 175 -4.25 5.36 -15.87
C PRO A 175 -4.82 4.44 -14.79
N PHE A 176 -5.70 4.96 -13.96
CA PHE A 176 -6.38 4.19 -12.92
C PHE A 176 -7.79 4.75 -12.66
N PRO A 177 -8.73 3.88 -12.21
CA PRO A 177 -10.09 4.33 -11.89
C PRO A 177 -10.11 5.14 -10.58
N ASP A 178 -11.03 6.09 -10.48
CA ASP A 178 -11.24 6.93 -9.30
C ASP A 178 -11.93 6.21 -8.13
N THR A 179 -12.25 4.94 -8.26
CA THR A 179 -13.12 4.19 -7.35
C THR A 179 -12.65 4.21 -5.90
N SER A 180 -11.34 4.12 -5.67
CA SER A 180 -10.77 4.09 -4.31
C SER A 180 -10.79 5.44 -3.60
N PHE A 181 -10.86 6.55 -4.34
CA PHE A 181 -10.91 7.90 -3.77
C PHE A 181 -12.20 8.18 -3.01
N ARG A 182 -13.22 7.33 -3.19
CA ARG A 182 -14.45 7.41 -2.37
C ARG A 182 -14.17 7.26 -0.86
N TYR A 183 -13.13 6.52 -0.46
CA TYR A 183 -12.86 6.28 0.95
C TYR A 183 -12.46 7.56 1.70
N PRO A 184 -11.39 8.30 1.29
CA PRO A 184 -11.04 9.54 1.94
C PRO A 184 -12.14 10.61 1.81
N VAL A 185 -12.88 10.66 0.69
CA VAL A 185 -14.02 11.58 0.51
C VAL A 185 -15.11 11.31 1.54
N GLN A 186 -15.52 10.05 1.73
CA GLN A 186 -16.55 9.68 2.71
C GLN A 186 -16.11 9.95 4.15
N GLN A 187 -14.86 9.75 4.47
CA GLN A 187 -14.30 9.95 5.81
C GLN A 187 -13.79 11.37 6.05
N LYS A 188 -13.76 12.23 5.02
CA LYS A 188 -13.23 13.61 5.06
C LYS A 188 -11.80 13.67 5.59
N LEU A 189 -10.97 12.71 5.20
CA LEU A 189 -9.59 12.58 5.65
C LEU A 189 -8.60 13.08 4.60
N PRO A 190 -7.41 13.56 5.03
CA PRO A 190 -6.38 13.98 4.13
C PRO A 190 -5.82 12.81 3.31
N VAL A 191 -5.43 13.13 2.10
CA VAL A 191 -4.76 12.24 1.15
C VAL A 191 -3.34 12.73 0.93
N PHE A 192 -2.39 11.80 0.87
CA PHE A 192 -1.02 12.05 0.46
C PHE A 192 -0.66 11.17 -0.72
N CYS A 193 0.28 11.64 -1.53
CA CYS A 193 0.84 10.89 -2.64
C CYS A 193 2.22 10.35 -2.26
N LEU A 194 2.49 9.12 -2.68
CA LEU A 194 3.78 8.43 -2.56
C LEU A 194 4.25 8.06 -3.97
N THR A 195 5.33 8.68 -4.44
CA THR A 195 5.88 8.37 -5.75
C THR A 195 7.24 7.72 -5.62
N ASN A 196 7.33 6.45 -5.99
CA ASN A 196 8.58 5.73 -6.10
C ASN A 196 9.22 5.99 -7.46
N THR A 197 10.47 6.42 -7.43
CA THR A 197 11.28 6.64 -8.63
C THR A 197 12.54 5.78 -8.60
N TYR A 198 13.06 5.45 -9.78
CA TYR A 198 14.23 4.61 -9.96
C TYR A 198 15.39 5.42 -10.50
N GLN A 199 16.45 5.54 -9.72
CA GLN A 199 17.59 6.35 -10.08
C GLN A 199 18.84 5.48 -10.28
N ARG A 200 19.71 5.90 -11.19
CA ARG A 200 20.96 5.21 -11.47
C ARG A 200 21.88 5.25 -10.24
N ARG A 201 22.37 4.09 -9.83
CA ARG A 201 23.27 3.93 -8.68
C ARG A 201 24.68 3.57 -9.15
N GLY A 202 25.46 4.56 -9.55
CA GLY A 202 26.83 4.35 -10.03
C GLY A 202 26.92 3.24 -11.09
N LYS A 203 27.74 2.22 -10.85
CA LYS A 203 27.92 1.04 -11.72
C LYS A 203 26.99 -0.12 -11.35
N SER A 204 26.12 0.02 -10.35
CA SER A 204 25.20 -1.03 -9.92
C SER A 204 24.12 -1.28 -10.97
N HIS A 205 23.76 -2.55 -11.18
CA HIS A 205 22.59 -2.93 -11.99
C HIS A 205 21.27 -2.79 -11.22
N ILE A 206 21.35 -2.63 -9.89
CA ILE A 206 20.17 -2.42 -9.03
C ILE A 206 20.01 -0.91 -8.87
N PRO A 207 18.85 -0.35 -9.24
CA PRO A 207 18.62 1.08 -9.10
C PRO A 207 18.53 1.51 -7.64
N GLN A 208 18.74 2.78 -7.38
CA GLN A 208 18.30 3.39 -6.13
C GLN A 208 16.81 3.67 -6.23
N ILE A 209 16.05 3.34 -5.17
CA ILE A 209 14.67 3.80 -5.04
C ILE A 209 14.66 5.10 -4.24
N VAL A 210 14.04 6.12 -4.81
CA VAL A 210 13.77 7.39 -4.12
C VAL A 210 12.26 7.59 -4.07
N THR A 211 11.73 7.65 -2.86
CA THR A 211 10.30 7.85 -2.59
C THR A 211 10.07 9.32 -2.26
N TYR A 212 9.19 9.96 -3.00
CA TYR A 212 8.73 11.33 -2.76
C TYR A 212 7.34 11.30 -2.13
N LEU A 213 7.10 12.24 -1.22
CA LEU A 213 5.82 12.42 -0.55
C LEU A 213 5.30 13.82 -0.79
N ASP A 214 4.04 13.90 -1.19
CA ASP A 214 3.33 15.13 -1.47
C ASP A 214 1.95 15.15 -0.80
N GLY A 215 1.43 16.33 -0.51
CA GLY A 215 0.15 16.56 0.15
C GLY A 215 0.29 17.52 1.34
N PRO A 216 -0.70 17.60 2.23
CA PRO A 216 -1.99 16.90 2.16
C PRO A 216 -2.93 17.48 1.10
N PHE A 217 -3.69 16.62 0.46
CA PHE A 217 -4.83 16.98 -0.38
C PHE A 217 -6.11 16.68 0.40
N TYR A 218 -7.06 17.59 0.37
CA TYR A 218 -8.34 17.43 1.07
C TYR A 218 -9.48 17.37 0.06
N PRO A 219 -10.50 16.53 0.31
CA PRO A 219 -11.72 16.60 -0.48
C PRO A 219 -12.37 17.99 -0.33
N ASP A 220 -12.73 18.62 -1.43
CA ASP A 220 -13.43 19.92 -1.40
C ASP A 220 -14.88 19.71 -0.97
N ALA A 221 -15.20 20.14 0.25
CA ALA A 221 -16.53 19.97 0.85
C ALA A 221 -17.64 20.74 0.11
N GLU A 222 -17.29 21.73 -0.71
CA GLU A 222 -18.27 22.51 -1.49
C GLU A 222 -18.71 21.77 -2.76
N LEU A 223 -17.94 20.77 -3.20
CA LEU A 223 -18.26 19.97 -4.39
C LEU A 223 -19.12 18.75 -4.05
N PRO A 224 -20.01 18.32 -4.98
CA PRO A 224 -20.65 17.01 -4.88
C PRO A 224 -19.62 15.88 -4.75
N ALA A 225 -19.89 14.87 -3.93
CA ALA A 225 -18.98 13.77 -3.63
C ALA A 225 -18.40 13.06 -4.88
N LYS A 226 -19.13 13.06 -6.00
CA LYS A 226 -18.64 12.52 -7.27
C LYS A 226 -17.50 13.36 -7.85
N LEU A 227 -17.54 14.69 -7.72
CA LEU A 227 -16.52 15.60 -8.24
C LEU A 227 -15.31 15.70 -7.30
N GLN A 228 -15.50 15.49 -6.01
CA GLN A 228 -14.40 15.48 -5.03
C GLN A 228 -13.34 14.40 -5.29
N LYS A 229 -13.68 13.35 -6.04
CA LYS A 229 -12.76 12.26 -6.38
C LYS A 229 -11.84 12.58 -7.56
N THR A 230 -12.19 13.58 -8.35
CA THR A 230 -11.51 13.91 -9.62
C THR A 230 -10.62 15.14 -9.52
N GLN A 231 -10.46 15.68 -8.33
CA GLN A 231 -9.50 16.75 -8.01
C GLN A 231 -8.11 16.16 -7.74
#